data_4a1c75c1d13f32d851a116ddb2e599ae
#
_entry.id   4a1c75c1d13f32d851a116ddb2e599ae
#
_cell.length_a   1.000
_cell.length_b   1.000
_cell.length_c   1.000
_cell.angle_alpha   90.00
_cell.angle_beta   90.00
_cell.angle_gamma   90.00
#
_symmetry.space_group_name_H-M   'P 1'
#
loop_
_entity.id
_entity.type
_entity.pdbx_description
1 polymer ?
#
loop_
_entity_poly.entity_id
_entity_poly.type
_entity_poly.pdbx_seq_one_letter_code
_entity_poly.pdbx_strand_id
1 'polypeptide(L)'
;MTEIEYLGHSAFAIRNDGREVLIDPFLTDNPKAPSSAANVRPDLILVTHAHHDHLGDALELSKRFDCSVLSVSEINDHLEERGARVLQGNIGGEIELPFCWVKIFPAIHSSSFADGGYGGTACSFLIRMGGRTVFHAGDTALFSDLSLVADEGDIDVALLPIGGIYTMGLGDAVKAMRLLRARALVPMHYGTWPAIAVDSQALASAGHGERFSIYALAPGERLVL
;
A
#
# COMPACT_ATOMS: atom_id res chain seq x y z
N MET A 1 3.02 18.26 -8.77
CA MET A 1 1.74 17.94 -8.10
C MET A 1 1.73 16.44 -7.88
N THR A 2 1.46 15.99 -6.67
CA THR A 2 1.47 14.56 -6.33
C THR A 2 0.09 13.96 -6.53
N GLU A 3 0.00 12.84 -7.24
CA GLU A 3 -1.24 12.12 -7.51
C GLU A 3 -1.16 10.72 -6.93
N ILE A 4 -2.26 10.24 -6.34
CA ILE A 4 -2.44 8.86 -5.88
C ILE A 4 -3.56 8.26 -6.72
N GLU A 5 -3.28 7.23 -7.52
CA GLU A 5 -4.27 6.47 -8.28
C GLU A 5 -4.55 5.15 -7.60
N TYR A 6 -5.82 4.84 -7.36
CA TYR A 6 -6.25 3.54 -6.86
C TYR A 6 -6.39 2.55 -8.00
N LEU A 7 -5.64 1.46 -7.98
CA LEU A 7 -5.62 0.44 -9.03
C LEU A 7 -6.44 -0.81 -8.67
N GLY A 8 -7.22 -0.72 -7.58
CA GLY A 8 -8.05 -1.82 -7.09
C GLY A 8 -7.36 -2.67 -6.03
N HIS A 9 -8.13 -3.25 -5.13
CA HIS A 9 -7.69 -4.04 -3.97
C HIS A 9 -6.78 -3.24 -3.03
N SER A 10 -5.48 -3.50 -3.05
CA SER A 10 -4.46 -2.74 -2.30
C SER A 10 -3.41 -2.11 -3.23
N ALA A 11 -3.63 -2.18 -4.55
CA ALA A 11 -2.70 -1.64 -5.53
C ALA A 11 -2.88 -0.12 -5.70
N PHE A 12 -1.78 0.62 -5.59
CA PHE A 12 -1.73 2.08 -5.77
C PHE A 12 -0.52 2.52 -6.58
N ALA A 13 -0.69 3.58 -7.38
CA ALA A 13 0.40 4.30 -8.00
C ALA A 13 0.48 5.73 -7.42
N ILE A 14 1.63 6.12 -6.89
CA ILE A 14 1.93 7.49 -6.45
C ILE A 14 2.81 8.12 -7.51
N ARG A 15 2.39 9.27 -8.06
CA ARG A 15 3.09 9.97 -9.14
C ARG A 15 3.43 11.39 -8.77
N ASN A 16 4.65 11.81 -9.11
CA ASN A 16 5.08 13.21 -9.04
C ASN A 16 6.20 13.45 -10.07
N ASP A 17 6.11 14.54 -10.82
CA ASP A 17 7.14 15.00 -11.78
C ASP A 17 7.65 13.90 -12.74
N GLY A 18 6.72 13.09 -13.26
CA GLY A 18 7.02 12.00 -14.21
C GLY A 18 7.63 10.75 -13.58
N ARG A 19 7.75 10.69 -12.24
CA ARG A 19 8.16 9.51 -11.48
C ARG A 19 6.97 8.78 -10.91
N GLU A 20 7.07 7.44 -10.81
CA GLU A 20 6.01 6.58 -10.30
C GLU A 20 6.54 5.58 -9.25
N VAL A 21 5.92 5.58 -8.07
CA VAL A 21 6.04 4.52 -7.06
C VAL A 21 4.79 3.68 -7.12
N LEU A 22 4.94 2.39 -7.41
CA LEU A 22 3.83 1.42 -7.49
C LEU A 22 3.87 0.53 -6.25
N ILE A 23 2.72 0.34 -5.60
CA ILE A 23 2.61 -0.40 -4.34
C ILE A 23 1.67 -1.57 -4.55
N ASP A 24 2.07 -2.77 -4.06
CA ASP A 24 1.29 -4.00 -4.08
C ASP A 24 0.62 -4.26 -5.43
N PRO A 25 1.39 -4.48 -6.51
CA PRO A 25 0.91 -4.46 -7.89
C PRO A 25 0.13 -5.72 -8.28
N PHE A 26 -0.95 -6.01 -7.57
CA PHE A 26 -1.93 -7.03 -7.97
C PHE A 26 -2.80 -6.45 -9.10
N LEU A 27 -2.35 -6.59 -10.35
CA LEU A 27 -3.00 -6.04 -11.54
C LEU A 27 -3.57 -7.14 -12.43
N THR A 28 -2.76 -8.15 -12.76
CA THR A 28 -3.21 -9.37 -13.42
C THR A 28 -4.07 -10.18 -12.44
N ASP A 29 -5.17 -10.76 -12.94
CA ASP A 29 -6.14 -11.52 -12.14
C ASP A 29 -6.89 -10.72 -11.05
N ASN A 30 -6.67 -9.43 -10.94
CA ASN A 30 -7.46 -8.55 -10.08
C ASN A 30 -8.79 -8.18 -10.77
N PRO A 31 -9.94 -8.67 -10.27
CA PRO A 31 -11.24 -8.42 -10.91
C PRO A 31 -11.67 -6.95 -10.83
N LYS A 32 -10.93 -6.13 -10.07
CA LYS A 32 -11.17 -4.70 -9.90
C LYS A 32 -10.11 -3.83 -10.57
N ALA A 33 -9.08 -4.41 -11.21
CA ALA A 33 -8.07 -3.63 -11.88
C ALA A 33 -8.70 -2.76 -12.99
N PRO A 34 -8.45 -1.44 -13.01
CA PRO A 34 -8.94 -0.56 -14.06
C PRO A 34 -8.10 -0.73 -15.34
N SER A 35 -8.62 -0.27 -16.47
CA SER A 35 -7.86 -0.27 -17.73
C SER A 35 -6.55 0.53 -17.66
N SER A 36 -6.48 1.54 -16.78
CA SER A 36 -5.26 2.33 -16.53
C SER A 36 -4.12 1.51 -15.93
N ALA A 37 -4.41 0.37 -15.28
CA ALA A 37 -3.38 -0.54 -14.74
C ALA A 37 -2.40 -1.03 -15.82
N ALA A 38 -2.84 -1.14 -17.08
CA ALA A 38 -1.96 -1.48 -18.21
C ALA A 38 -0.92 -0.38 -18.54
N ASN A 39 -1.11 0.83 -18.02
CA ASN A 39 -0.28 2.01 -18.33
C ASN A 39 0.74 2.35 -17.26
N VAL A 40 0.86 1.55 -16.19
CA VAL A 40 1.87 1.78 -15.14
C VAL A 40 3.29 1.73 -15.72
N ARG A 41 4.16 2.58 -15.18
CA ARG A 41 5.57 2.71 -15.57
C ARG A 41 6.41 2.99 -14.32
N PRO A 42 6.51 1.99 -13.41
CA PRO A 42 7.14 2.23 -12.12
C PRO A 42 8.63 2.51 -12.23
N ASP A 43 9.10 3.50 -11.45
CA ASP A 43 10.51 3.73 -11.15
C ASP A 43 10.91 2.94 -9.88
N LEU A 44 9.93 2.65 -9.01
CA LEU A 44 10.08 1.85 -7.80
C LEU A 44 8.81 1.04 -7.57
N ILE A 45 8.96 -0.21 -7.16
CA ILE A 45 7.87 -1.07 -6.71
C ILE A 45 8.05 -1.35 -5.22
N LEU A 46 6.98 -1.19 -4.43
CA LEU A 46 6.92 -1.55 -3.02
C LEU A 46 6.00 -2.74 -2.85
N VAL A 47 6.45 -3.75 -2.10
CA VAL A 47 5.63 -4.95 -1.80
C VAL A 47 5.54 -5.11 -0.29
N THR A 48 4.32 -5.06 0.26
CA THR A 48 4.11 -5.10 1.70
C THR A 48 4.27 -6.49 2.29
N HIS A 49 3.87 -7.53 1.57
CA HIS A 49 3.99 -8.94 1.99
C HIS A 49 3.79 -9.90 0.81
N ALA A 50 4.05 -11.19 1.03
CA ALA A 50 4.19 -12.17 -0.04
C ALA A 50 2.88 -12.81 -0.53
N HIS A 51 1.71 -12.44 -0.01
CA HIS A 51 0.45 -12.95 -0.54
C HIS A 51 0.27 -12.53 -2.01
N HIS A 52 -0.35 -13.42 -2.80
CA HIS A 52 -0.45 -13.25 -4.25
C HIS A 52 -1.19 -11.96 -4.67
N ASP A 53 -2.14 -11.51 -3.86
CA ASP A 53 -2.94 -10.31 -4.06
C ASP A 53 -2.23 -9.00 -3.64
N HIS A 54 -0.93 -9.11 -3.29
CA HIS A 54 -0.03 -7.98 -3.02
C HIS A 54 1.28 -8.10 -3.82
N LEU A 55 1.97 -9.27 -3.77
CA LEU A 55 3.17 -9.53 -4.57
C LEU A 55 2.87 -9.35 -6.07
N GLY A 56 1.72 -9.86 -6.52
CA GLY A 56 1.14 -9.66 -7.84
C GLY A 56 2.15 -9.71 -8.98
N ASP A 57 2.17 -8.66 -9.79
CA ASP A 57 3.00 -8.54 -11.00
C ASP A 57 4.39 -7.94 -10.71
N ALA A 58 4.84 -7.85 -9.45
CA ALA A 58 6.09 -7.17 -9.06
C ALA A 58 7.31 -7.69 -9.83
N LEU A 59 7.45 -9.01 -9.98
CA LEU A 59 8.55 -9.64 -10.70
C LEU A 59 8.58 -9.24 -12.18
N GLU A 60 7.44 -9.36 -12.85
CA GLU A 60 7.33 -9.09 -14.29
C GLU A 60 7.50 -7.59 -14.61
N LEU A 61 6.95 -6.73 -13.75
CA LEU A 61 7.10 -5.28 -13.90
C LEU A 61 8.54 -4.82 -13.65
N SER A 62 9.22 -5.38 -12.63
CA SER A 62 10.63 -5.10 -12.37
C SER A 62 11.49 -5.44 -13.58
N LYS A 63 11.33 -6.62 -14.16
CA LYS A 63 12.05 -7.04 -15.37
C LYS A 63 11.72 -6.20 -16.59
N ARG A 64 10.44 -5.89 -16.77
CA ARG A 64 9.95 -5.14 -17.95
C ARG A 64 10.46 -3.70 -17.98
N PHE A 65 10.52 -3.04 -16.82
CA PHE A 65 10.88 -1.63 -16.72
C PHE A 65 12.26 -1.38 -16.12
N ASP A 66 13.01 -2.45 -15.82
CA ASP A 66 14.32 -2.39 -15.14
C ASP A 66 14.26 -1.53 -13.85
N CYS A 67 13.14 -1.61 -13.13
CA CYS A 67 12.91 -0.87 -11.90
C CYS A 67 13.14 -1.77 -10.68
N SER A 68 13.56 -1.15 -9.57
CA SER A 68 13.81 -1.88 -8.33
C SER A 68 12.53 -2.21 -7.59
N VAL A 69 12.52 -3.36 -6.93
CA VAL A 69 11.55 -3.72 -5.89
C VAL A 69 12.16 -3.50 -4.52
N LEU A 70 11.38 -2.98 -3.59
CA LEU A 70 11.71 -2.82 -2.18
C LEU A 70 10.67 -3.53 -1.33
N SER A 71 11.14 -4.40 -0.46
CA SER A 71 10.33 -5.13 0.51
C SER A 71 11.20 -5.57 1.70
N VAL A 72 10.71 -6.50 2.52
CA VAL A 72 11.50 -7.22 3.51
C VAL A 72 12.46 -8.21 2.81
N SER A 73 13.52 -8.61 3.51
CA SER A 73 14.62 -9.39 2.92
C SER A 73 14.15 -10.67 2.23
N GLU A 74 13.22 -11.42 2.82
CA GLU A 74 12.75 -12.70 2.28
C GLU A 74 12.04 -12.54 0.92
N ILE A 75 11.31 -11.43 0.73
CA ILE A 75 10.67 -11.13 -0.54
C ILE A 75 11.70 -10.63 -1.55
N ASN A 76 12.62 -9.76 -1.12
CA ASN A 76 13.70 -9.26 -1.97
C ASN A 76 14.53 -10.42 -2.52
N ASP A 77 15.00 -11.33 -1.65
CA ASP A 77 15.82 -12.49 -2.04
C ASP A 77 15.05 -13.41 -3.02
N HIS A 78 13.77 -13.69 -2.72
CA HIS A 78 12.91 -14.48 -3.60
C HIS A 78 12.76 -13.87 -5.00
N LEU A 79 12.62 -12.54 -5.09
CA LEU A 79 12.46 -11.84 -6.37
C LEU A 79 13.81 -11.73 -7.11
N GLU A 80 14.92 -11.46 -6.38
CA GLU A 80 16.27 -11.35 -6.94
C GLU A 80 16.72 -12.67 -7.56
N GLU A 81 16.50 -13.80 -6.88
CA GLU A 81 16.78 -15.14 -7.41
C GLU A 81 16.02 -15.42 -8.72
N ARG A 82 14.93 -14.73 -8.99
CA ARG A 82 14.11 -14.83 -10.20
C ARG A 82 14.40 -13.75 -11.24
N GLY A 83 15.43 -12.94 -10.96
CA GLY A 83 15.94 -11.93 -11.88
C GLY A 83 15.28 -10.55 -11.80
N ALA A 84 14.56 -10.25 -10.73
CA ALA A 84 14.16 -8.86 -10.44
C ALA A 84 15.36 -8.06 -9.97
N ARG A 85 15.29 -6.74 -10.16
CA ARG A 85 16.18 -5.79 -9.52
C ARG A 85 15.59 -5.44 -8.14
N VAL A 86 16.39 -5.50 -7.08
CA VAL A 86 15.91 -5.22 -5.72
C VAL A 86 16.73 -4.12 -5.04
N LEU A 87 16.10 -3.42 -4.12
CA LEU A 87 16.77 -2.59 -3.11
C LEU A 87 16.73 -3.37 -1.80
N GLN A 88 17.90 -3.53 -1.17
CA GLN A 88 17.96 -4.21 0.11
C GLN A 88 17.33 -3.33 1.21
N GLY A 89 16.44 -3.91 1.98
CA GLY A 89 15.72 -3.25 3.07
C GLY A 89 15.06 -4.24 4.01
N ASN A 90 14.67 -3.77 5.17
CA ASN A 90 13.87 -4.54 6.13
C ASN A 90 13.14 -3.58 7.08
N ILE A 91 12.25 -4.09 7.92
CA ILE A 91 11.51 -3.32 8.91
C ILE A 91 12.45 -2.48 9.77
N GLY A 92 12.12 -1.19 9.93
CA GLY A 92 12.93 -0.18 10.61
C GLY A 92 13.93 0.52 9.70
N GLY A 93 14.18 -0.01 8.50
CA GLY A 93 15.06 0.61 7.51
C GLY A 93 14.39 1.78 6.78
N GLU A 94 15.23 2.70 6.31
CA GLU A 94 14.83 3.83 5.48
C GLU A 94 15.72 3.91 4.24
N ILE A 95 15.13 4.25 3.12
CA ILE A 95 15.78 4.34 1.82
C ILE A 95 15.50 5.70 1.21
N GLU A 96 16.55 6.41 0.84
CA GLU A 96 16.44 7.67 0.14
C GLU A 96 16.81 7.51 -1.33
N LEU A 97 15.90 7.91 -2.21
CA LEU A 97 16.08 7.95 -3.65
C LEU A 97 15.95 9.40 -4.14
N PRO A 98 16.48 9.74 -5.31
CA PRO A 98 16.43 11.12 -5.83
C PRO A 98 15.01 11.70 -5.96
N PHE A 99 13.96 10.86 -5.99
CA PHE A 99 12.57 11.27 -6.20
C PHE A 99 11.62 10.91 -5.05
N CYS A 100 12.03 10.07 -4.11
CA CYS A 100 11.23 9.72 -2.93
C CYS A 100 12.09 9.21 -1.78
N TRP A 101 11.56 9.31 -0.57
CA TRP A 101 12.07 8.65 0.63
C TRP A 101 11.03 7.64 1.10
N VAL A 102 11.48 6.45 1.53
CA VAL A 102 10.62 5.37 2.01
C VAL A 102 11.16 4.84 3.33
N LYS A 103 10.29 4.68 4.34
CA LYS A 103 10.59 3.98 5.59
C LYS A 103 9.66 2.79 5.76
N ILE A 104 10.25 1.67 6.21
CA ILE A 104 9.55 0.39 6.36
C ILE A 104 9.13 0.22 7.82
N PHE A 105 7.84 0.06 8.07
CA PHE A 105 7.25 -0.19 9.39
C PHE A 105 6.70 -1.61 9.46
N PRO A 106 6.52 -2.19 10.66
CA PRO A 106 5.85 -3.48 10.81
C PRO A 106 4.36 -3.38 10.47
N ALA A 107 3.81 -4.48 9.98
CA ALA A 107 2.37 -4.74 9.92
C ALA A 107 2.04 -6.03 10.67
N ILE A 108 0.85 -6.12 11.25
CA ILE A 108 0.40 -7.32 11.98
C ILE A 108 -0.46 -8.17 11.05
N HIS A 109 0.22 -8.99 10.25
CA HIS A 109 -0.39 -9.89 9.28
C HIS A 109 0.53 -11.08 8.99
N SER A 110 0.00 -12.16 8.39
CA SER A 110 0.80 -13.25 7.87
C SER A 110 1.45 -12.89 6.53
N SER A 111 2.50 -13.61 6.17
CA SER A 111 3.17 -13.42 4.89
C SER A 111 3.70 -14.76 4.40
N SER A 112 3.16 -15.27 3.30
CA SER A 112 3.59 -16.51 2.67
C SER A 112 3.48 -16.42 1.15
N PHE A 113 4.41 -17.05 0.46
CA PHE A 113 4.33 -17.25 -0.98
C PHE A 113 3.24 -18.28 -1.35
N ALA A 114 2.82 -18.29 -2.62
CA ALA A 114 1.78 -19.19 -3.13
C ALA A 114 2.08 -20.69 -2.95
N ASP A 115 3.36 -21.05 -2.88
CA ASP A 115 3.82 -22.42 -2.60
C ASP A 115 3.85 -22.77 -1.12
N GLY A 116 3.45 -21.85 -0.24
CA GLY A 116 3.48 -22.00 1.22
C GLY A 116 4.82 -21.63 1.86
N GLY A 117 5.80 -21.17 1.08
CA GLY A 117 7.08 -20.69 1.57
C GLY A 117 6.91 -19.44 2.46
N TYR A 118 7.81 -19.27 3.45
CA TYR A 118 7.79 -18.12 4.34
C TYR A 118 8.19 -16.85 3.60
N GLY A 119 7.33 -15.84 3.64
CA GLY A 119 7.49 -14.56 2.95
C GLY A 119 8.01 -13.41 3.80
N GLY A 120 8.64 -13.70 4.94
CA GLY A 120 9.07 -12.67 5.88
C GLY A 120 7.94 -12.10 6.74
N THR A 121 8.22 -11.06 7.47
CA THR A 121 7.23 -10.31 8.26
C THR A 121 6.52 -9.30 7.35
N ALA A 122 5.19 -9.25 7.41
CA ALA A 122 4.43 -8.23 6.69
C ALA A 122 4.83 -6.81 7.13
N CYS A 123 4.86 -5.87 6.20
CA CYS A 123 5.29 -4.50 6.45
C CYS A 123 4.33 -3.46 5.88
N SER A 124 4.52 -2.24 6.33
CA SER A 124 3.86 -1.02 5.86
C SER A 124 4.91 -0.03 5.36
N PHE A 125 4.53 0.91 4.53
CA PHE A 125 5.45 1.92 4.00
C PHE A 125 4.98 3.34 4.34
N LEU A 126 5.90 4.16 4.85
CA LEU A 126 5.74 5.61 4.89
C LEU A 126 6.57 6.19 3.74
N ILE A 127 5.92 6.91 2.84
CA ILE A 127 6.50 7.37 1.57
C ILE A 127 6.43 8.89 1.53
N ARG A 128 7.58 9.56 1.30
CA ARG A 128 7.62 11.00 1.02
C ARG A 128 7.99 11.23 -0.43
N MET A 129 7.11 11.89 -1.18
CA MET A 129 7.29 12.18 -2.61
C MET A 129 6.63 13.50 -2.98
N GLY A 130 7.34 14.38 -3.66
CA GLY A 130 6.79 15.68 -4.11
C GLY A 130 6.28 16.58 -2.97
N GLY A 131 6.91 16.51 -1.78
CA GLY A 131 6.51 17.28 -0.58
C GLY A 131 5.25 16.75 0.10
N ARG A 132 4.78 15.55 -0.25
CA ARG A 132 3.65 14.86 0.37
C ARG A 132 4.08 13.58 1.06
N THR A 133 3.37 13.23 2.12
CA THR A 133 3.62 12.02 2.91
C THR A 133 2.40 11.10 2.82
N VAL A 134 2.63 9.88 2.34
CA VAL A 134 1.62 8.83 2.19
C VAL A 134 2.01 7.62 3.03
N PHE A 135 1.10 7.12 3.84
CA PHE A 135 1.27 5.86 4.56
C PHE A 135 0.42 4.76 3.91
N HIS A 136 1.07 3.71 3.46
CA HIS A 136 0.40 2.50 2.97
C HIS A 136 0.55 1.40 4.01
N ALA A 137 -0.55 1.02 4.65
CA ALA A 137 -0.53 0.08 5.76
C ALA A 137 -0.23 -1.37 5.36
N GLY A 138 -0.39 -1.71 4.07
CA GLY A 138 -0.49 -3.11 3.67
C GLY A 138 -1.67 -3.80 4.37
N ASP A 139 -1.62 -5.10 4.46
CA ASP A 139 -2.57 -5.86 5.26
C ASP A 139 -2.13 -5.87 6.72
N THR A 140 -3.04 -5.43 7.59
CA THR A 140 -2.74 -5.35 9.02
C THR A 140 -4.00 -5.38 9.88
N ALA A 141 -3.85 -5.86 11.11
CA ALA A 141 -4.78 -5.60 12.20
C ALA A 141 -4.55 -4.18 12.76
N LEU A 142 -5.48 -3.70 13.60
CA LEU A 142 -5.26 -2.51 14.41
C LEU A 142 -4.28 -2.85 15.57
N PHE A 143 -3.24 -2.03 15.74
CA PHE A 143 -2.29 -2.16 16.85
C PHE A 143 -1.79 -0.78 17.29
N SER A 144 -1.31 -0.68 18.53
CA SER A 144 -0.96 0.59 19.18
C SER A 144 0.19 1.34 18.51
N ASP A 145 1.16 0.57 17.98
CA ASP A 145 2.42 1.12 17.48
C ASP A 145 2.26 1.83 16.11
N LEU A 146 1.06 1.79 15.50
CA LEU A 146 0.70 2.72 14.44
C LEU A 146 0.89 4.18 14.85
N SER A 147 0.84 4.48 16.16
CA SER A 147 1.15 5.83 16.67
C SER A 147 2.59 6.26 16.42
N LEU A 148 3.55 5.32 16.35
CA LEU A 148 4.96 5.62 16.09
C LEU A 148 5.20 6.12 14.66
N VAL A 149 4.34 5.73 13.71
CA VAL A 149 4.39 6.26 12.34
C VAL A 149 4.12 7.77 12.33
N ALA A 150 3.21 8.22 13.20
CA ALA A 150 2.88 9.64 13.34
C ALA A 150 4.01 10.49 13.94
N ASP A 151 5.01 9.88 14.56
CA ASP A 151 6.17 10.60 15.11
C ASP A 151 7.20 10.96 14.03
N GLU A 152 7.08 10.36 12.83
CA GLU A 152 7.90 10.72 11.66
C GLU A 152 7.46 12.05 11.01
N GLY A 153 6.31 12.59 11.38
CA GLY A 153 5.77 13.86 10.88
C GLY A 153 4.34 13.78 10.36
N ASP A 154 3.92 14.84 9.71
CA ASP A 154 2.57 14.96 9.16
C ASP A 154 2.32 13.95 8.05
N ILE A 155 1.22 13.21 8.13
CA ILE A 155 0.76 12.26 7.10
C ILE A 155 -0.42 12.90 6.36
N ASP A 156 -0.24 13.14 5.04
CA ASP A 156 -1.30 13.71 4.21
C ASP A 156 -2.40 12.67 3.95
N VAL A 157 -2.01 11.43 3.61
CA VAL A 157 -2.96 10.35 3.29
C VAL A 157 -2.49 9.04 3.91
N ALA A 158 -3.42 8.31 4.53
CA ALA A 158 -3.25 6.92 4.93
C ALA A 158 -4.13 6.01 4.05
N LEU A 159 -3.51 4.99 3.46
CA LEU A 159 -4.15 3.94 2.68
C LEU A 159 -4.32 2.73 3.61
N LEU A 160 -5.56 2.47 4.09
CA LEU A 160 -5.83 1.48 5.13
C LEU A 160 -6.83 0.43 4.65
N PRO A 161 -6.60 -0.86 4.98
CA PRO A 161 -7.56 -1.92 4.68
C PRO A 161 -8.80 -1.79 5.56
N ILE A 162 -9.99 -2.07 4.98
CA ILE A 162 -11.27 -2.00 5.69
C ILE A 162 -12.14 -3.24 5.51
N GLY A 163 -11.65 -4.29 4.86
CA GLY A 163 -12.42 -5.48 4.49
C GLY A 163 -12.86 -6.38 5.65
N GLY A 164 -12.20 -6.33 6.79
CA GLY A 164 -12.66 -6.85 8.08
C GLY A 164 -12.40 -8.33 8.37
N ILE A 165 -12.37 -9.23 7.38
CA ILE A 165 -12.19 -10.67 7.62
C ILE A 165 -10.71 -11.06 7.71
N TYR A 166 -9.91 -10.56 6.78
CA TYR A 166 -8.49 -10.87 6.70
C TYR A 166 -7.62 -9.76 7.29
N THR A 167 -8.16 -8.55 7.38
CA THR A 167 -7.50 -7.34 7.86
C THR A 167 -8.38 -6.63 8.90
N MET A 168 -7.97 -5.45 9.36
CA MET A 168 -8.86 -4.59 10.15
C MET A 168 -10.12 -4.24 9.34
N GLY A 169 -11.22 -4.04 10.05
CA GLY A 169 -12.47 -3.54 9.47
C GLY A 169 -12.57 -2.02 9.56
N LEU A 170 -13.64 -1.45 8.97
CA LEU A 170 -13.87 0.00 8.89
C LEU A 170 -13.77 0.71 10.25
N GLY A 171 -14.36 0.14 11.31
CA GLY A 171 -14.32 0.74 12.67
C GLY A 171 -12.91 0.79 13.24
N ASP A 172 -12.06 -0.19 12.94
CA ASP A 172 -10.67 -0.22 13.38
C ASP A 172 -9.80 0.70 12.51
N ALA A 173 -10.09 0.84 11.23
CA ALA A 173 -9.42 1.82 10.36
C ALA A 173 -9.65 3.26 10.85
N VAL A 174 -10.86 3.60 11.31
CA VAL A 174 -11.14 4.90 11.96
C VAL A 174 -10.28 5.10 13.22
N LYS A 175 -10.10 4.06 14.05
CA LYS A 175 -9.21 4.13 15.22
C LYS A 175 -7.73 4.27 14.78
N ALA A 176 -7.31 3.54 13.74
CA ALA A 176 -5.97 3.63 13.19
C ALA A 176 -5.67 5.06 12.69
N MET A 177 -6.63 5.71 12.01
CA MET A 177 -6.50 7.11 11.59
C MET A 177 -6.22 8.08 12.75
N ARG A 178 -6.83 7.83 13.92
CA ARG A 178 -6.58 8.64 15.12
C ARG A 178 -5.17 8.42 15.68
N LEU A 179 -4.64 7.18 15.61
CA LEU A 179 -3.26 6.86 16.00
C LEU A 179 -2.25 7.48 15.03
N LEU A 180 -2.49 7.35 13.73
CA LEU A 180 -1.66 7.89 12.66
C LEU A 180 -1.70 9.42 12.58
N ARG A 181 -2.73 10.06 13.13
CA ARG A 181 -2.97 11.51 13.00
C ARG A 181 -2.98 11.99 11.54
N ALA A 182 -3.32 11.11 10.60
CA ALA A 182 -3.33 11.42 9.18
C ALA A 182 -4.52 12.33 8.80
N ARG A 183 -4.35 13.15 7.76
CA ARG A 183 -5.35 14.13 7.32
C ARG A 183 -6.46 13.51 6.48
N ALA A 184 -6.16 12.45 5.76
CA ALA A 184 -7.12 11.75 4.90
C ALA A 184 -6.94 10.24 4.94
N LEU A 185 -8.05 9.51 4.84
CA LEU A 185 -8.13 8.07 4.65
C LEU A 185 -8.54 7.78 3.20
N VAL A 186 -7.79 6.94 2.51
CA VAL A 186 -8.24 6.23 1.32
C VAL A 186 -8.41 4.76 1.70
N PRO A 187 -9.63 4.24 1.72
CA PRO A 187 -9.89 2.84 2.04
C PRO A 187 -9.39 1.91 0.94
N MET A 188 -8.87 0.75 1.33
CA MET A 188 -8.41 -0.30 0.43
C MET A 188 -8.79 -1.70 0.94
N HIS A 189 -8.43 -2.75 0.19
CA HIS A 189 -8.64 -4.17 0.54
C HIS A 189 -10.10 -4.48 0.89
N TYR A 190 -11.04 -3.97 0.08
CA TYR A 190 -12.49 -4.21 0.25
C TYR A 190 -13.20 -4.33 -1.10
N GLY A 191 -14.31 -5.07 -1.11
CA GLY A 191 -15.20 -5.19 -2.27
C GLY A 191 -14.59 -5.91 -3.49
N THR A 192 -13.38 -6.44 -3.41
CA THR A 192 -12.76 -7.25 -4.47
C THR A 192 -13.46 -8.60 -4.57
N TRP A 193 -13.80 -9.19 -3.42
CA TRP A 193 -14.57 -10.43 -3.30
C TRP A 193 -15.73 -10.24 -2.32
N PRO A 194 -16.78 -11.07 -2.40
CA PRO A 194 -17.95 -10.96 -1.52
C PRO A 194 -17.61 -11.02 -0.02
N ALA A 195 -16.59 -11.79 0.36
CA ALA A 195 -16.15 -11.95 1.76
C ALA A 195 -15.65 -10.64 2.39
N ILE A 196 -15.10 -9.73 1.61
CA ILE A 196 -14.57 -8.43 2.06
C ILE A 196 -15.44 -7.25 1.59
N ALA A 197 -16.72 -7.50 1.33
CA ALA A 197 -17.66 -6.43 0.99
C ALA A 197 -17.89 -5.52 2.21
N VAL A 198 -17.92 -4.22 1.97
CA VAL A 198 -18.20 -3.20 3.00
C VAL A 198 -19.47 -2.47 2.62
N ASP A 199 -20.33 -2.22 3.60
CA ASP A 199 -21.56 -1.46 3.42
C ASP A 199 -21.21 0.00 3.03
N SER A 200 -21.75 0.45 1.90
CA SER A 200 -21.45 1.77 1.34
C SER A 200 -21.98 2.92 2.22
N GLN A 201 -23.09 2.72 2.93
CA GLN A 201 -23.66 3.71 3.83
C GLN A 201 -22.84 3.84 5.10
N ALA A 202 -22.36 2.70 5.65
CA ALA A 202 -21.43 2.70 6.77
C ALA A 202 -20.12 3.42 6.41
N LEU A 203 -19.56 3.17 5.23
CA LEU A 203 -18.36 3.84 4.74
C LEU A 203 -18.58 5.36 4.59
N ALA A 204 -19.68 5.78 3.97
CA ALA A 204 -20.02 7.19 3.80
C ALA A 204 -20.19 7.93 5.13
N SER A 205 -20.63 7.21 6.18
CA SER A 205 -20.89 7.79 7.51
C SER A 205 -19.66 7.76 8.43
N ALA A 206 -18.66 6.94 8.13
CA ALA A 206 -17.52 6.67 9.02
C ALA A 206 -16.65 7.91 9.34
N GLY A 207 -16.66 8.90 8.46
CA GLY A 207 -15.95 10.17 8.65
C GLY A 207 -16.72 11.23 9.44
N HIS A 208 -17.98 11.00 9.81
CA HIS A 208 -18.78 12.01 10.49
C HIS A 208 -18.23 12.28 11.91
N GLY A 209 -17.90 13.55 12.16
CA GLY A 209 -17.34 13.98 13.44
C GLY A 209 -15.84 13.70 13.63
N GLU A 210 -15.18 13.12 12.65
CA GLU A 210 -13.74 12.91 12.65
C GLU A 210 -12.97 14.16 12.17
N ARG A 211 -11.67 14.20 12.47
CA ARG A 211 -10.78 15.30 12.07
C ARG A 211 -10.05 15.04 10.75
N PHE A 212 -10.41 13.98 10.05
CA PHE A 212 -9.86 13.58 8.77
C PHE A 212 -10.97 13.39 7.74
N SER A 213 -10.62 13.48 6.47
CA SER A 213 -11.53 13.18 5.36
C SER A 213 -11.41 11.72 4.93
N ILE A 214 -12.49 11.16 4.35
CA ILE A 214 -12.45 9.82 3.73
C ILE A 214 -12.71 10.00 2.23
N TYR A 215 -11.81 9.48 1.40
CA TYR A 215 -11.90 9.44 -0.05
C TYR A 215 -12.03 8.00 -0.53
N ALA A 216 -13.27 7.53 -0.69
CA ALA A 216 -13.56 6.19 -1.24
C ALA A 216 -13.40 6.24 -2.76
N LEU A 217 -12.18 6.05 -3.25
CA LEU A 217 -11.87 6.06 -4.67
C LEU A 217 -12.41 4.80 -5.37
N ALA A 218 -13.00 4.97 -6.54
CA ALA A 218 -13.22 3.86 -7.45
C ALA A 218 -11.89 3.47 -8.15
N PRO A 219 -11.71 2.19 -8.54
CA PRO A 219 -10.53 1.81 -9.30
C PRO A 219 -10.34 2.66 -10.56
N GLY A 220 -9.15 3.24 -10.72
CA GLY A 220 -8.80 4.22 -11.76
C GLY A 220 -9.01 5.67 -11.38
N GLU A 221 -9.69 5.96 -10.27
CA GLU A 221 -9.78 7.33 -9.75
C GLU A 221 -8.48 7.79 -9.10
N ARG A 222 -8.29 9.10 -9.11
CA ARG A 222 -7.09 9.76 -8.60
C ARG A 222 -7.43 10.79 -7.53
N LEU A 223 -6.63 10.79 -6.47
CA LEU A 223 -6.59 11.86 -5.49
C LEU A 223 -5.36 12.73 -5.78
N VAL A 224 -5.58 14.02 -5.95
CA VAL A 224 -4.53 15.03 -6.18
C VAL A 224 -4.24 15.76 -4.88
N LEU A 225 -2.96 15.85 -4.48
CA LEU A 225 -2.48 16.43 -3.22
C LEU A 225 -1.74 17.76 -3.40
#